data_43bafc2c0504c11a5512b763b3416e37
#
_entry.id   43bafc2c0504c11a5512b763b3416e37
#
_cell.length_a   1.000
_cell.length_b   1.000
_cell.length_c   1.000
_cell.angle_alpha   90.00
_cell.angle_beta   90.00
_cell.angle_gamma   90.00
#
_symmetry.space_group_name_H-M   'P 1'
#
loop_
_entity.id
_entity.type
_entity.pdbx_description
1 polymer ?
#
loop_
_entity_poly.entity_id
_entity_poly.type
_entity_poly.pdbx_seq_one_letter_code
_entity_poly.pdbx_strand_id
1 'polypeptide(L)'
;VFDERIIRNESIHKLSFPFKYRAGQKNLVASVYKTIESGQKLYIQAPTGVGKTISTVYPSVQACGRGLADKIFYLTSKTITRTVAEETYSILRDKGLHFTTVTLTAKDKICHMDERNCNPDVCEYAKGHFDRINDAVYDIITHESVIDREKVLEYSVKHKVCPFEMSLDVSYWCDGIICDYNYLFDPDASLKRYFSDGAKGDYIFLVDEAHNLVDRARQMYS
;
A
#
# COMPACT_ATOMS: atom_id res chain seq x y z
N VAL A 1 14.38 0.93 -13.42
CA VAL A 1 13.43 -0.17 -13.02
C VAL A 1 14.19 -1.45 -12.69
N PHE A 2 15.07 -1.95 -13.58
CA PHE A 2 15.83 -3.20 -13.31
C PHE A 2 16.80 -3.04 -12.14
N ASP A 3 17.56 -1.96 -12.11
CA ASP A 3 18.53 -1.66 -11.04
C ASP A 3 17.84 -1.44 -9.68
N GLU A 4 16.66 -0.81 -9.66
CA GLU A 4 15.88 -0.60 -8.44
C GLU A 4 15.38 -1.90 -7.83
N ARG A 5 14.96 -2.87 -8.65
CA ARG A 5 14.59 -4.21 -8.15
C ARG A 5 15.77 -4.96 -7.53
N ILE A 6 16.96 -4.81 -8.09
CA ILE A 6 18.18 -5.39 -7.53
C ILE A 6 18.48 -4.76 -6.16
N ILE A 7 18.51 -3.42 -6.08
CA ILE A 7 18.75 -2.69 -4.84
C ILE A 7 17.71 -3.07 -3.78
N ARG A 8 16.44 -3.12 -4.14
CA ARG A 8 15.35 -3.56 -3.26
C ARG A 8 15.63 -4.97 -2.71
N ASN A 9 15.86 -5.94 -3.57
CA ASN A 9 16.03 -7.33 -3.18
C ASN A 9 17.30 -7.52 -2.32
N GLU A 10 18.40 -6.85 -2.66
CA GLU A 10 19.61 -6.86 -1.83
C GLU A 10 19.37 -6.26 -0.43
N SER A 11 18.61 -5.17 -0.36
CA SER A 11 18.25 -4.55 0.92
C SER A 11 17.39 -5.48 1.78
N ILE A 12 16.44 -6.18 1.15
CA ILE A 12 15.57 -7.16 1.83
C ILE A 12 16.40 -8.35 2.35
N HIS A 13 17.33 -8.87 1.57
CA HIS A 13 18.18 -9.98 2.00
C HIS A 13 19.08 -9.65 3.20
N LYS A 14 19.47 -8.39 3.33
CA LYS A 14 20.28 -7.90 4.47
C LYS A 14 19.43 -7.54 5.69
N LEU A 15 18.09 -7.41 5.50
CA LEU A 15 17.19 -6.95 6.53
C LEU A 15 16.97 -8.04 7.60
N SER A 16 17.19 -7.69 8.85
CA SER A 16 16.84 -8.51 10.02
C SER A 16 15.58 -7.98 10.69
N PHE A 17 14.91 -8.83 11.49
CA PHE A 17 13.79 -8.38 12.30
C PHE A 17 14.24 -7.24 13.24
N PRO A 18 13.53 -6.08 13.24
CA PRO A 18 14.08 -4.85 13.83
C PRO A 18 14.12 -4.83 15.36
N PHE A 19 13.46 -5.79 16.02
CA PHE A 19 13.32 -5.84 17.47
C PHE A 19 13.76 -7.19 18.04
N LYS A 20 13.93 -7.21 19.38
CA LYS A 20 13.98 -8.50 20.08
C LYS A 20 12.59 -9.14 20.05
N TYR A 21 12.51 -10.39 19.61
CA TYR A 21 11.25 -11.12 19.54
C TYR A 21 10.57 -11.23 20.90
N ARG A 22 9.31 -10.95 20.94
CA ARG A 22 8.41 -11.23 22.09
C ARG A 22 7.96 -12.69 22.04
N ALA A 23 7.40 -13.18 23.16
CA ALA A 23 6.84 -14.53 23.24
C ALA A 23 5.82 -14.76 22.11
N GLY A 24 5.94 -15.86 21.39
CA GLY A 24 5.07 -16.22 20.25
C GLY A 24 5.33 -15.46 18.93
N GLN A 25 6.00 -14.32 18.96
CA GLN A 25 6.19 -13.46 17.78
C GLN A 25 7.03 -14.12 16.69
N LYS A 26 8.08 -14.86 17.07
CA LYS A 26 8.91 -15.61 16.12
C LYS A 26 8.09 -16.68 15.37
N ASN A 27 7.22 -17.38 16.08
CA ASN A 27 6.34 -18.38 15.48
C ASN A 27 5.33 -17.74 14.52
N LEU A 28 4.80 -16.57 14.89
CA LEU A 28 3.89 -15.80 14.04
C LEU A 28 4.58 -15.38 12.73
N VAL A 29 5.75 -14.79 12.80
CA VAL A 29 6.56 -14.40 11.62
C VAL A 29 6.81 -15.62 10.71
N ALA A 30 7.20 -16.76 11.29
CA ALA A 30 7.43 -17.99 10.53
C ALA A 30 6.15 -18.52 9.88
N SER A 31 5.02 -18.46 10.58
CA SER A 31 3.73 -18.91 10.06
C SER A 31 3.25 -18.03 8.90
N VAL A 32 3.38 -16.71 9.00
CA VAL A 32 3.05 -15.77 7.92
C VAL A 32 3.89 -16.08 6.68
N TYR A 33 5.21 -16.23 6.84
CA TYR A 33 6.10 -16.53 5.73
C TYR A 33 5.73 -17.85 5.03
N LYS A 34 5.53 -18.93 5.79
CA LYS A 34 5.13 -20.25 5.26
C LYS A 34 3.79 -20.20 4.55
N THR A 35 2.84 -19.40 5.05
CA THR A 35 1.52 -19.22 4.44
C THR A 35 1.63 -18.55 3.07
N ILE A 36 2.49 -17.53 2.95
CA ILE A 36 2.76 -16.85 1.68
C ILE A 36 3.42 -17.85 0.70
N GLU A 37 4.45 -18.55 1.16
CA GLU A 37 5.19 -19.54 0.35
C GLU A 37 4.28 -20.65 -0.18
N SER A 38 3.28 -21.04 0.59
CA SER A 38 2.32 -22.10 0.20
C SER A 38 1.07 -21.58 -0.53
N GLY A 39 0.93 -20.25 -0.73
CA GLY A 39 -0.24 -19.65 -1.37
C GLY A 39 -1.54 -19.84 -0.57
N GLN A 40 -1.44 -19.97 0.74
CA GLN A 40 -2.57 -20.26 1.63
C GLN A 40 -3.12 -18.99 2.29
N LYS A 41 -4.20 -19.13 3.06
CA LYS A 41 -4.78 -18.07 3.91
C LYS A 41 -4.46 -18.34 5.37
N LEU A 42 -4.10 -17.28 6.12
CA LEU A 42 -3.83 -17.34 7.54
C LEU A 42 -4.75 -16.40 8.31
N TYR A 43 -5.42 -16.91 9.29
CA TYR A 43 -6.23 -16.13 10.24
C TYR A 43 -5.47 -16.04 11.56
N ILE A 44 -5.21 -14.81 12.02
CA ILE A 44 -4.42 -14.53 13.21
C ILE A 44 -5.31 -13.84 14.23
N GLN A 45 -5.43 -14.45 15.41
CA GLN A 45 -6.01 -13.81 16.57
C GLN A 45 -4.91 -13.62 17.62
N ALA A 46 -4.60 -12.38 17.93
CA ALA A 46 -3.55 -12.05 18.91
C ALA A 46 -3.93 -10.78 19.68
N PRO A 47 -3.57 -10.69 20.98
CA PRO A 47 -3.83 -9.51 21.79
C PRO A 47 -3.20 -8.24 21.19
N THR A 48 -3.70 -7.07 21.62
CA THR A 48 -3.05 -5.79 21.31
C THR A 48 -1.64 -5.73 21.92
N GLY A 49 -0.73 -5.02 21.29
CA GLY A 49 0.62 -4.82 21.81
C GLY A 49 1.64 -5.93 21.54
N VAL A 50 1.24 -7.06 20.95
CA VAL A 50 2.20 -8.14 20.58
C VAL A 50 3.03 -7.82 19.33
N GLY A 51 2.77 -6.69 18.66
CA GLY A 51 3.45 -6.31 17.43
C GLY A 51 2.95 -7.08 16.20
N LYS A 52 1.62 -7.21 16.04
CA LYS A 52 1.01 -7.88 14.88
C LYS A 52 1.49 -7.31 13.55
N THR A 53 1.46 -5.99 13.40
CA THR A 53 1.78 -5.31 12.14
C THR A 53 3.19 -5.63 11.66
N ILE A 54 4.21 -5.46 12.50
CA ILE A 54 5.59 -5.79 12.13
C ILE A 54 5.78 -7.31 11.88
N SER A 55 5.03 -8.16 12.61
CA SER A 55 5.10 -9.61 12.46
C SER A 55 4.41 -10.14 11.21
N THR A 56 3.59 -9.33 10.54
CA THR A 56 2.99 -9.63 9.24
C THR A 56 3.71 -8.91 8.11
N VAL A 57 4.07 -7.66 8.27
CA VAL A 57 4.77 -6.86 7.24
C VAL A 57 6.18 -7.39 6.98
N TYR A 58 6.98 -7.63 8.01
CA TYR A 58 8.36 -8.10 7.85
C TYR A 58 8.48 -9.39 7.02
N PRO A 59 7.78 -10.50 7.35
CA PRO A 59 7.85 -11.71 6.54
C PRO A 59 7.26 -11.54 5.14
N SER A 60 6.31 -10.64 4.94
CA SER A 60 5.79 -10.29 3.61
C SER A 60 6.84 -9.58 2.76
N VAL A 61 7.58 -8.64 3.34
CA VAL A 61 8.73 -7.99 2.68
C VAL A 61 9.80 -9.04 2.33
N GLN A 62 10.12 -9.96 3.23
CA GLN A 62 11.06 -11.07 2.97
C GLN A 62 10.58 -11.95 1.80
N ALA A 63 9.29 -12.22 1.71
CA ALA A 63 8.71 -12.99 0.62
C ALA A 63 8.83 -12.26 -0.74
N CYS A 64 8.62 -10.95 -0.77
CA CYS A 64 8.87 -10.13 -1.96
C CYS A 64 10.34 -10.20 -2.43
N GLY A 65 11.29 -10.13 -1.50
CA GLY A 65 12.71 -10.25 -1.81
C GLY A 65 13.13 -11.60 -2.40
N ARG A 66 12.32 -12.64 -2.16
CA ARG A 66 12.50 -13.97 -2.74
C ARG A 66 11.67 -14.23 -3.99
N GLY A 67 10.97 -13.22 -4.49
CA GLY A 67 10.14 -13.33 -5.69
C GLY A 67 8.85 -14.14 -5.50
N LEU A 68 8.41 -14.33 -4.25
CA LEU A 68 7.14 -15.00 -3.95
C LEU A 68 5.92 -14.08 -4.13
N ALA A 69 6.15 -12.77 -4.18
CA ALA A 69 5.13 -11.78 -4.50
C ALA A 69 5.75 -10.51 -5.08
N ASP A 70 4.96 -9.80 -5.87
CA ASP A 70 5.33 -8.52 -6.47
C ASP A 70 5.05 -7.33 -5.56
N LYS A 71 3.92 -7.36 -4.84
CA LYS A 71 3.41 -6.25 -4.04
C LYS A 71 2.72 -6.73 -2.75
N ILE A 72 2.69 -5.81 -1.79
CA ILE A 72 1.95 -5.99 -0.53
C ILE A 72 0.81 -4.96 -0.49
N PHE A 73 -0.43 -5.43 -0.32
CA PHE A 73 -1.59 -4.60 -0.01
C PHE A 73 -1.87 -4.70 1.49
N TYR A 74 -1.70 -3.59 2.20
CA TYR A 74 -2.08 -3.48 3.61
C TYR A 74 -3.43 -2.80 3.71
N LEU A 75 -4.43 -3.56 4.12
CA LEU A 75 -5.83 -3.15 4.10
C LEU A 75 -6.31 -2.84 5.52
N THR A 76 -6.85 -1.64 5.71
CA THR A 76 -7.35 -1.18 7.00
C THR A 76 -8.47 -0.15 6.82
N SER A 77 -9.45 -0.14 7.74
CA SER A 77 -10.55 0.84 7.71
C SER A 77 -10.32 2.07 8.60
N LYS A 78 -9.26 2.06 9.43
CA LYS A 78 -9.02 3.09 10.44
C LYS A 78 -7.75 3.88 10.16
N THR A 79 -7.81 5.19 10.36
CA THR A 79 -6.64 6.08 10.23
C THR A 79 -5.49 5.69 11.15
N ILE A 80 -5.80 5.33 12.41
CA ILE A 80 -4.77 4.93 13.39
C ILE A 80 -4.00 3.68 12.93
N THR A 81 -4.68 2.66 12.43
CA THR A 81 -4.02 1.44 11.95
C THR A 81 -3.25 1.67 10.64
N ARG A 82 -3.66 2.65 9.84
CA ARG A 82 -2.90 3.15 8.69
C ARG A 82 -1.55 3.73 9.12
N THR A 83 -1.56 4.63 10.09
CA THR A 83 -0.33 5.24 10.65
C THR A 83 0.61 4.16 11.21
N VAL A 84 0.09 3.15 11.89
CA VAL A 84 0.91 2.03 12.39
C VAL A 84 1.58 1.24 11.27
N ALA A 85 0.90 1.07 10.12
CA ALA A 85 1.50 0.43 8.95
C ALA A 85 2.61 1.30 8.36
N GLU A 86 2.38 2.60 8.19
CA GLU A 86 3.37 3.58 7.71
C GLU A 86 4.61 3.61 8.60
N GLU A 87 4.42 3.70 9.93
CA GLU A 87 5.50 3.63 10.92
C GLU A 87 6.26 2.30 10.85
N THR A 88 5.57 1.18 10.62
CA THR A 88 6.21 -0.12 10.49
C THR A 88 7.16 -0.16 9.29
N TYR A 89 6.75 0.35 8.14
CA TYR A 89 7.64 0.46 6.98
C TYR A 89 8.78 1.45 7.23
N SER A 90 8.54 2.56 7.95
CA SER A 90 9.58 3.51 8.33
C SER A 90 10.66 2.84 9.19
N ILE A 91 10.27 2.08 10.22
CA ILE A 91 11.20 1.31 11.06
C ILE A 91 12.06 0.35 10.23
N LEU A 92 11.48 -0.31 9.24
CA LEU A 92 12.23 -1.22 8.36
C LEU A 92 13.19 -0.44 7.45
N ARG A 93 12.81 0.74 6.95
CA ARG A 93 13.69 1.63 6.17
C ARG A 93 14.88 2.13 6.99
N ASP A 94 14.66 2.47 8.25
CA ASP A 94 15.73 2.86 9.18
C ASP A 94 16.75 1.72 9.42
N LYS A 95 16.36 0.47 9.11
CA LYS A 95 17.23 -0.71 9.11
C LYS A 95 17.81 -1.04 7.73
N GLY A 96 17.66 -0.15 6.78
CA GLY A 96 18.25 -0.26 5.44
C GLY A 96 17.35 -0.88 4.37
N LEU A 97 16.05 -1.01 4.61
CA LEU A 97 15.11 -1.49 3.60
C LEU A 97 14.90 -0.43 2.51
N HIS A 98 15.12 -0.80 1.27
CA HIS A 98 14.68 -0.05 0.09
C HIS A 98 13.34 -0.62 -0.40
N PHE A 99 12.24 0.07 -0.09
CA PHE A 99 10.88 -0.39 -0.37
C PHE A 99 9.95 0.81 -0.44
N THR A 100 9.42 1.07 -1.63
CA THR A 100 8.56 2.23 -1.86
C THR A 100 7.13 1.91 -1.49
N THR A 101 6.50 2.80 -0.73
CA THR A 101 5.11 2.62 -0.29
C THR A 101 4.26 3.83 -0.66
N VAL A 102 3.00 3.57 -1.03
CA VAL A 102 1.98 4.61 -1.21
C VAL A 102 0.79 4.38 -0.30
N THR A 103 0.27 5.46 0.28
CA THR A 103 -0.99 5.44 1.04
C THR A 103 -2.10 6.04 0.19
N LEU A 104 -3.06 5.21 -0.22
CA LEU A 104 -4.21 5.66 -0.99
C LEU A 104 -5.23 6.36 -0.09
N THR A 105 -5.64 7.54 -0.51
CA THR A 105 -6.65 8.36 0.18
C THR A 105 -7.89 8.48 -0.70
N ALA A 106 -9.07 8.35 -0.08
CA ALA A 106 -10.34 8.46 -0.80
C ALA A 106 -10.45 9.81 -1.52
N LYS A 107 -11.07 9.79 -2.69
CA LYS A 107 -11.18 10.95 -3.60
C LYS A 107 -11.73 12.20 -2.90
N ASP A 108 -12.74 12.03 -2.08
CA ASP A 108 -13.36 13.15 -1.34
C ASP A 108 -12.43 13.78 -0.29
N LYS A 109 -11.42 13.04 0.18
CA LYS A 109 -10.47 13.49 1.20
C LYS A 109 -9.18 14.07 0.62
N ILE A 110 -8.91 13.83 -0.65
CA ILE A 110 -7.66 14.27 -1.30
C ILE A 110 -7.91 15.29 -2.43
N CYS A 111 -9.15 15.49 -2.85
CA CYS A 111 -9.49 16.46 -3.89
C CYS A 111 -9.13 17.89 -3.45
N HIS A 112 -8.50 18.66 -4.33
CA HIS A 112 -8.20 20.08 -4.10
C HIS A 112 -9.41 21.00 -4.25
N MET A 113 -10.48 20.51 -4.90
CA MET A 113 -11.68 21.30 -5.15
C MET A 113 -12.64 21.22 -3.95
N ASP A 114 -13.21 22.33 -3.54
CA ASP A 114 -14.22 22.39 -2.47
C ASP A 114 -15.45 21.54 -2.83
N GLU A 115 -15.89 21.64 -4.08
CA GLU A 115 -16.93 20.78 -4.66
C GLU A 115 -16.30 19.86 -5.71
N ARG A 116 -16.52 18.55 -5.53
CA ARG A 116 -15.99 17.55 -6.46
C ARG A 116 -16.71 17.62 -7.81
N ASN A 117 -16.07 18.24 -8.78
CA ASN A 117 -16.48 18.25 -10.18
C ASN A 117 -15.27 17.91 -11.06
N CYS A 118 -15.25 16.69 -11.61
CA CYS A 118 -14.12 16.19 -12.39
C CYS A 118 -14.20 16.55 -13.89
N ASN A 119 -15.13 17.47 -14.26
CA ASN A 119 -15.16 17.99 -15.63
C ASN A 119 -13.91 18.84 -15.91
N PRO A 120 -13.13 18.55 -16.98
CA PRO A 120 -11.94 19.31 -17.35
C PRO A 120 -12.17 20.81 -17.61
N ASP A 121 -13.41 21.21 -17.92
CA ASP A 121 -13.76 22.63 -18.09
C ASP A 121 -13.88 23.38 -16.75
N VAL A 122 -14.03 22.65 -15.64
CA VAL A 122 -14.22 23.20 -14.30
C VAL A 122 -13.01 22.93 -13.40
N CYS A 123 -12.46 21.72 -13.46
CA CYS A 123 -11.35 21.30 -12.61
C CYS A 123 -10.00 21.50 -13.32
N GLU A 124 -9.19 22.41 -12.84
CA GLU A 124 -7.85 22.69 -13.40
C GLU A 124 -6.89 21.48 -13.29
N TYR A 125 -7.10 20.59 -12.31
CA TYR A 125 -6.31 19.38 -12.12
C TYR A 125 -6.76 18.22 -13.05
N ALA A 126 -8.00 18.25 -13.53
CA ALA A 126 -8.48 17.31 -14.54
C ALA A 126 -8.10 17.76 -15.95
N LYS A 127 -8.09 19.08 -16.18
CA LYS A 127 -7.72 19.68 -17.48
C LYS A 127 -6.26 19.39 -17.81
N GLY A 128 -6.01 18.66 -18.89
CA GLY A 128 -4.66 18.28 -19.33
C GLY A 128 -3.94 17.33 -18.37
N HIS A 129 -4.67 16.61 -17.53
CA HIS A 129 -4.11 15.61 -16.61
C HIS A 129 -3.27 14.56 -17.35
N PHE A 130 -3.81 14.01 -18.43
CA PHE A 130 -3.14 12.94 -19.20
C PHE A 130 -1.87 13.39 -19.91
N ASP A 131 -1.71 14.69 -20.15
CA ASP A 131 -0.48 15.24 -20.76
C ASP A 131 0.67 15.34 -19.76
N ARG A 132 0.36 15.42 -18.46
CA ARG A 132 1.32 15.71 -17.39
C ARG A 132 1.53 14.57 -16.41
N ILE A 133 0.64 13.57 -16.41
CA ILE A 133 0.67 12.52 -15.38
C ILE A 133 1.95 11.69 -15.40
N ASN A 134 2.51 11.40 -16.56
CA ASN A 134 3.74 10.60 -16.67
C ASN A 134 4.92 11.32 -16.02
N ASP A 135 5.06 12.62 -16.23
CA ASP A 135 6.12 13.42 -15.61
C ASP A 135 5.92 13.51 -14.09
N ALA A 136 4.67 13.67 -13.63
CA ALA A 136 4.34 13.69 -12.22
C ALA A 136 4.66 12.35 -11.53
N VAL A 137 4.30 11.23 -12.14
CA VAL A 137 4.60 9.89 -11.63
C VAL A 137 6.10 9.67 -11.60
N TYR A 138 6.80 9.98 -12.68
CA TYR A 138 8.26 9.83 -12.73
C TYR A 138 8.95 10.65 -11.64
N ASP A 139 8.56 11.91 -11.47
CA ASP A 139 9.14 12.81 -10.48
C ASP A 139 8.96 12.27 -9.05
N ILE A 140 7.73 11.89 -8.67
CA ILE A 140 7.49 11.42 -7.29
C ILE A 140 8.17 10.08 -6.99
N ILE A 141 8.15 9.10 -7.91
CA ILE A 141 8.76 7.78 -7.65
C ILE A 141 10.28 7.79 -7.65
N THR A 142 10.90 8.79 -8.27
CA THR A 142 12.37 8.91 -8.29
C THR A 142 12.92 9.68 -7.08
N HIS A 143 12.09 10.45 -6.39
CA HIS A 143 12.51 11.26 -5.25
C HIS A 143 11.97 10.78 -3.91
N GLU A 144 10.85 10.02 -3.91
CA GLU A 144 10.17 9.65 -2.68
C GLU A 144 10.05 8.12 -2.53
N SER A 145 10.37 7.62 -1.35
CA SER A 145 10.13 6.21 -0.97
C SER A 145 8.91 6.04 -0.06
N VAL A 146 8.43 7.14 0.53
CA VAL A 146 7.21 7.22 1.33
C VAL A 146 6.26 8.19 0.65
N ILE A 147 5.23 7.67 0.02
CA ILE A 147 4.27 8.47 -0.73
C ILE A 147 2.95 8.47 0.03
N ASP A 148 2.89 9.34 1.03
CA ASP A 148 1.68 9.58 1.82
C ASP A 148 0.75 10.61 1.16
N ARG A 149 -0.33 10.96 1.87
CA ARG A 149 -1.29 11.96 1.39
C ARG A 149 -0.63 13.32 1.12
N GLU A 150 0.29 13.74 1.97
CA GLU A 150 0.93 15.07 1.87
C GLU A 150 1.84 15.14 0.65
N LYS A 151 2.61 14.08 0.40
CA LYS A 151 3.45 13.99 -0.80
C LYS A 151 2.62 13.94 -2.08
N VAL A 152 1.53 13.17 -2.09
CA VAL A 152 0.62 13.16 -3.24
C VAL A 152 0.06 14.55 -3.51
N LEU A 153 -0.35 15.30 -2.48
CA LEU A 153 -0.85 16.67 -2.64
C LEU A 153 0.25 17.63 -3.15
N GLU A 154 1.44 17.57 -2.59
CA GLU A 154 2.60 18.38 -2.99
C GLU A 154 2.90 18.22 -4.50
N TYR A 155 3.10 16.98 -4.95
CA TYR A 155 3.43 16.69 -6.34
C TYR A 155 2.26 16.95 -7.30
N SER A 156 1.02 16.73 -6.85
CA SER A 156 -0.16 17.02 -7.67
C SER A 156 -0.31 18.51 -7.95
N VAL A 157 0.00 19.38 -7.00
CA VAL A 157 0.03 20.84 -7.20
C VAL A 157 1.19 21.21 -8.11
N LYS A 158 2.39 20.67 -7.88
CA LYS A 158 3.59 20.92 -8.69
C LYS A 158 3.34 20.66 -10.17
N HIS A 159 2.69 19.55 -10.49
CA HIS A 159 2.45 19.11 -11.87
C HIS A 159 1.04 19.45 -12.39
N LYS A 160 0.17 20.05 -11.57
CA LYS A 160 -1.24 20.32 -11.89
C LYS A 160 -1.99 19.07 -12.39
N VAL A 161 -1.93 17.99 -11.66
CA VAL A 161 -2.60 16.71 -11.95
C VAL A 161 -3.57 16.35 -10.83
N CYS A 162 -4.60 15.56 -11.12
CA CYS A 162 -5.53 15.09 -10.11
C CYS A 162 -4.80 14.23 -9.05
N PRO A 163 -4.80 14.60 -7.76
CA PRO A 163 -4.08 13.88 -6.74
C PRO A 163 -4.58 12.44 -6.56
N PHE A 164 -5.89 12.22 -6.68
CA PHE A 164 -6.47 10.90 -6.58
C PHE A 164 -5.99 9.98 -7.70
N GLU A 165 -6.14 10.38 -8.96
CA GLU A 165 -5.73 9.58 -10.11
C GLU A 165 -4.20 9.37 -10.10
N MET A 166 -3.42 10.42 -9.76
CA MET A 166 -1.97 10.29 -9.62
C MET A 166 -1.58 9.25 -8.57
N SER A 167 -2.22 9.22 -7.41
CA SER A 167 -1.92 8.23 -6.36
C SER A 167 -2.17 6.80 -6.83
N LEU A 168 -3.21 6.60 -7.65
CA LEU A 168 -3.50 5.31 -8.24
C LEU A 168 -2.45 4.90 -9.29
N ASP A 169 -1.98 5.83 -10.12
CA ASP A 169 -0.95 5.56 -11.13
C ASP A 169 0.41 5.29 -10.47
N VAL A 170 0.77 6.07 -9.45
CA VAL A 170 1.97 5.87 -8.62
C VAL A 170 1.98 4.47 -7.98
N SER A 171 0.82 3.96 -7.58
CA SER A 171 0.72 2.64 -6.93
C SER A 171 1.28 1.49 -7.78
N TYR A 172 1.31 1.61 -9.10
CA TYR A 172 1.93 0.60 -9.97
C TYR A 172 3.43 0.45 -9.74
N TRP A 173 4.09 1.53 -9.35
CA TRP A 173 5.54 1.59 -9.16
C TRP A 173 5.97 1.31 -7.72
N CYS A 174 5.01 1.30 -6.79
CA CYS A 174 5.27 1.03 -5.37
C CYS A 174 5.28 -0.46 -5.07
N ASP A 175 6.06 -0.86 -4.09
CA ASP A 175 6.16 -2.23 -3.57
C ASP A 175 5.06 -2.52 -2.54
N GLY A 176 4.66 -1.51 -1.78
CA GLY A 176 3.60 -1.59 -0.77
C GLY A 176 2.50 -0.56 -0.99
N ILE A 177 1.25 -0.98 -0.86
CA ILE A 177 0.07 -0.15 -0.99
C ILE A 177 -0.73 -0.22 0.31
N ILE A 178 -0.87 0.90 0.99
CA ILE A 178 -1.67 1.02 2.22
C ILE A 178 -3.00 1.66 1.82
N CYS A 179 -4.12 0.98 2.06
CA CYS A 179 -5.43 1.48 1.62
C CYS A 179 -6.59 0.97 2.48
N ASP A 180 -7.78 1.54 2.24
CA ASP A 180 -9.02 1.07 2.85
C ASP A 180 -9.47 -0.27 2.23
N TYR A 181 -10.26 -1.04 2.98
CA TYR A 181 -10.89 -2.29 2.53
C TYR A 181 -11.68 -2.13 1.22
N ASN A 182 -12.29 -0.95 1.00
CA ASN A 182 -13.08 -0.67 -0.17
C ASN A 182 -12.28 -0.87 -1.46
N TYR A 183 -10.98 -0.59 -1.44
CA TYR A 183 -10.13 -0.76 -2.62
C TYR A 183 -9.95 -2.21 -3.07
N LEU A 184 -10.30 -3.18 -2.24
CA LEU A 184 -10.28 -4.60 -2.60
C LEU A 184 -11.69 -5.21 -2.69
N PHE A 185 -12.58 -4.86 -1.75
CA PHE A 185 -13.83 -5.58 -1.54
C PHE A 185 -15.08 -4.88 -2.09
N ASP A 186 -15.03 -3.57 -2.31
CA ASP A 186 -16.17 -2.81 -2.82
C ASP A 186 -16.22 -2.91 -4.36
N PRO A 187 -17.34 -3.38 -4.95
CA PRO A 187 -17.46 -3.53 -6.40
C PRO A 187 -17.25 -2.24 -7.18
N ASP A 188 -17.61 -1.09 -6.60
CA ASP A 188 -17.55 0.21 -7.25
C ASP A 188 -16.18 0.90 -7.04
N ALA A 189 -15.59 0.72 -5.86
CA ALA A 189 -14.34 1.36 -5.45
C ALA A 189 -13.09 0.48 -5.64
N SER A 190 -13.25 -0.81 -5.96
CA SER A 190 -12.14 -1.75 -6.09
C SER A 190 -11.12 -1.31 -7.15
N LEU A 191 -9.85 -1.63 -6.91
CA LEU A 191 -8.75 -1.32 -7.82
C LEU A 191 -8.80 -2.23 -9.06
N LYS A 192 -9.75 -1.95 -9.98
CA LYS A 192 -9.95 -2.72 -11.22
C LYS A 192 -8.66 -2.88 -12.03
N ARG A 193 -7.76 -1.91 -11.94
CA ARG A 193 -6.42 -1.96 -12.57
C ARG A 193 -5.55 -3.14 -12.11
N TYR A 194 -5.83 -3.70 -10.92
CA TYR A 194 -5.12 -4.86 -10.35
C TYR A 194 -5.96 -6.14 -10.39
N PHE A 195 -7.29 -6.01 -10.34
CA PHE A 195 -8.19 -7.14 -10.04
C PHE A 195 -9.24 -7.38 -11.13
N SER A 196 -9.21 -6.64 -12.24
CA SER A 196 -10.09 -6.91 -13.40
C SER A 196 -9.65 -8.17 -14.16
N ASP A 197 -10.57 -8.71 -14.94
CA ASP A 197 -10.30 -9.86 -15.79
C ASP A 197 -9.08 -9.64 -16.68
N GLY A 198 -8.13 -10.59 -16.64
CA GLY A 198 -6.87 -10.53 -17.36
C GLY A 198 -5.72 -9.83 -16.64
N ALA A 199 -5.95 -9.12 -15.53
CA ALA A 199 -4.89 -8.61 -14.67
C ALA A 199 -4.24 -9.79 -13.92
N LYS A 200 -2.90 -9.85 -13.94
CA LYS A 200 -2.12 -10.88 -13.25
C LYS A 200 -1.06 -10.22 -12.38
N GLY A 201 -0.89 -10.75 -11.20
CA GLY A 201 0.18 -10.35 -10.28
C GLY A 201 0.15 -11.21 -9.04
N ASP A 202 1.32 -11.44 -8.47
CA ASP A 202 1.47 -12.16 -7.23
C ASP A 202 1.43 -11.16 -6.08
N TYR A 203 0.27 -11.08 -5.39
CA TYR A 203 0.04 -10.08 -4.36
C TYR A 203 -0.17 -10.72 -2.98
N ILE A 204 0.39 -10.06 -1.96
CA ILE A 204 0.11 -10.38 -0.55
C ILE A 204 -0.92 -9.39 -0.03
N PHE A 205 -1.99 -9.91 0.57
CA PHE A 205 -3.02 -9.10 1.22
C PHE A 205 -2.92 -9.26 2.73
N LEU A 206 -2.58 -8.18 3.41
CA LEU A 206 -2.58 -8.07 4.87
C LEU A 206 -3.85 -7.33 5.28
N VAL A 207 -4.82 -8.05 5.83
CA VAL A 207 -6.11 -7.48 6.24
C VAL A 207 -6.07 -7.26 7.75
N ASP A 208 -5.87 -6.02 8.17
CA ASP A 208 -5.82 -5.67 9.59
C ASP A 208 -7.24 -5.48 10.15
N GLU A 209 -7.43 -5.88 11.42
CA GLU A 209 -8.74 -5.79 12.09
C GLU A 209 -9.89 -6.43 11.28
N ALA A 210 -9.65 -7.61 10.69
CA ALA A 210 -10.54 -8.29 9.75
C ALA A 210 -11.97 -8.53 10.28
N HIS A 211 -12.18 -8.49 11.60
CA HIS A 211 -13.50 -8.57 12.20
C HIS A 211 -14.45 -7.42 11.77
N ASN A 212 -13.90 -6.28 11.34
CA ASN A 212 -14.68 -5.15 10.82
C ASN A 212 -15.23 -5.41 9.40
N LEU A 213 -14.73 -6.43 8.67
CA LEU A 213 -15.17 -6.72 7.30
C LEU A 213 -16.64 -7.09 7.21
N VAL A 214 -17.22 -7.75 8.23
CA VAL A 214 -18.64 -8.15 8.22
C VAL A 214 -19.54 -6.92 8.17
N ASP A 215 -19.31 -5.94 9.02
CA ASP A 215 -20.11 -4.71 9.04
C ASP A 215 -19.83 -3.85 7.81
N ARG A 216 -18.59 -3.87 7.33
CA ARG A 216 -18.22 -3.16 6.10
C ARG A 216 -18.88 -3.78 4.86
N ALA A 217 -18.93 -5.09 4.76
CA ALA A 217 -19.62 -5.79 3.67
C ALA A 217 -21.11 -5.44 3.64
N ARG A 218 -21.76 -5.37 4.79
CA ARG A 218 -23.17 -4.92 4.86
C ARG A 218 -23.38 -3.52 4.29
N GLN A 219 -22.41 -2.62 4.49
CA GLN A 219 -22.48 -1.25 3.95
C GLN A 219 -22.18 -1.19 2.43
N MET A 220 -21.34 -2.08 1.92
CA MET A 220 -20.96 -2.14 0.50
C MET A 220 -22.05 -2.76 -0.38
N TYR A 221 -22.86 -3.69 0.18
CA TYR A 221 -23.84 -4.47 -0.57
C TYR A 221 -25.29 -4.19 -0.15
N SER A 222 -25.55 -3.14 0.61
CA SER A 222 -26.89 -2.63 0.95
C SER A 222 -27.26 -1.45 0.06
#